data_186f914069a25407b32fd756e984214d
#
_entry.id   186f914069a25407b32fd756e984214d
#
_cell.length_a   1.000
_cell.length_b   1.000
_cell.length_c   1.000
_cell.angle_alpha   90.00
_cell.angle_beta   90.00
_cell.angle_gamma   90.00
#
_symmetry.space_group_name_H-M   'P 1'
#
loop_
_entity.id
_entity.type
_entity.pdbx_description
1 polymer ?
#
loop_
_entity_poly.entity_id
_entity_poly.type
_entity_poly.pdbx_seq_one_letter_code
_entity_poly.pdbx_strand_id
1 'polypeptide(L)'
;MPIQVEAIIFRRNADTVEYLLLKRLPDRNGFWQPVTGGLEEGETRTEALRREIEEETGIKNLIRVIEGLYYFEFSDPNLNQEYVYGVEVSSTEEVVLDGKEHSEYRWCGIKDALQLLHWKENKEALKKLNTILDK
;
A
#
# COMPACT_ATOMS: atom_id res chain seq x y z
N MET A 1 5.88 4.26 20.84
CA MET A 1 4.80 4.47 19.87
C MET A 1 4.99 3.50 18.72
N PRO A 2 3.98 2.66 18.41
CA PRO A 2 4.11 1.72 17.29
C PRO A 2 4.29 2.42 15.96
N ILE A 3 5.13 1.82 15.12
CA ILE A 3 5.43 2.32 13.78
C ILE A 3 4.82 1.36 12.77
N GLN A 4 4.10 1.92 11.81
CA GLN A 4 3.50 1.19 10.70
C GLN A 4 4.08 1.71 9.40
N VAL A 5 4.13 0.85 8.41
CA VAL A 5 4.50 1.22 7.04
C VAL A 5 3.34 0.91 6.11
N GLU A 6 3.22 1.71 5.06
CA GLU A 6 2.18 1.53 4.05
C GLU A 6 2.83 1.64 2.67
N ALA A 7 2.49 0.71 1.79
CA ALA A 7 2.99 0.71 0.42
C ALA A 7 1.85 0.96 -0.55
N ILE A 8 1.90 2.08 -1.24
CA ILE A 8 1.02 2.29 -2.39
C ILE A 8 1.77 1.74 -3.60
N ILE A 9 1.40 0.53 -3.99
CA ILE A 9 2.08 -0.20 -5.07
C ILE A 9 1.47 0.25 -6.39
N PHE A 10 2.34 0.56 -7.35
CA PHE A 10 1.88 0.96 -8.67
C PHE A 10 2.70 0.27 -9.75
N ARG A 11 2.11 0.20 -10.94
CA ARG A 11 2.77 -0.33 -12.13
C ARG A 11 2.44 0.58 -13.31
N ARG A 12 3.34 0.58 -14.29
CA ARG A 12 3.09 1.31 -15.53
C ARG A 12 2.67 0.30 -16.58
N ASN A 13 1.53 0.55 -17.20
CA ASN A 13 1.00 -0.29 -18.25
C ASN A 13 0.73 0.60 -19.46
N ALA A 14 1.68 0.61 -20.42
CA ALA A 14 1.71 1.56 -21.52
C ALA A 14 1.81 2.98 -20.97
N ASP A 15 0.86 3.85 -21.28
CA ASP A 15 0.88 5.25 -20.83
C ASP A 15 0.12 5.48 -19.54
N THR A 16 -0.40 4.42 -18.93
CA THR A 16 -1.21 4.55 -17.73
C THR A 16 -0.49 4.02 -16.51
N VAL A 17 -0.83 4.58 -15.35
CA VAL A 17 -0.37 4.10 -14.06
C VAL A 17 -1.55 3.42 -13.38
N GLU A 18 -1.32 2.21 -12.89
CA GLU A 18 -2.33 1.48 -12.13
C GLU A 18 -1.83 1.25 -10.72
N TYR A 19 -2.76 1.36 -9.78
CA TYR A 19 -2.48 1.21 -8.35
C TYR A 19 -3.10 -0.08 -7.83
N LEU A 20 -2.37 -0.78 -6.97
CA LEU A 20 -2.85 -2.03 -6.38
C LEU A 20 -3.60 -1.74 -5.08
N LEU A 21 -4.84 -2.20 -5.01
CA LEU A 21 -5.62 -2.16 -3.79
C LEU A 21 -5.98 -3.56 -3.37
N LEU A 22 -5.99 -3.78 -2.05
CA LEU A 22 -6.35 -5.06 -1.45
C LEU A 22 -7.63 -4.87 -0.64
N LYS A 23 -8.54 -5.82 -0.75
CA LYS A 23 -9.79 -5.79 0.02
C LYS A 23 -9.65 -6.69 1.23
N ARG A 24 -9.85 -6.13 2.42
CA ARG A 24 -9.78 -6.89 3.66
C ARG A 24 -10.93 -7.87 3.74
N LEU A 25 -10.72 -8.97 4.48
CA LEU A 25 -11.78 -9.94 4.72
C LEU A 25 -12.98 -9.26 5.39
N PRO A 26 -14.21 -9.76 5.16
CA PRO A 26 -15.41 -9.14 5.77
C PRO A 26 -15.36 -9.06 7.30
N ASP A 27 -14.76 -10.05 7.94
CA ASP A 27 -14.63 -10.06 9.41
C ASP A 27 -13.53 -9.11 9.91
N ARG A 28 -12.81 -8.48 8.99
CA ARG A 28 -11.78 -7.49 9.29
C ARG A 28 -12.16 -6.13 8.71
N ASN A 29 -13.41 -5.82 8.60
CA ASN A 29 -14.05 -4.59 8.11
C ASN A 29 -14.35 -4.55 6.60
N GLY A 30 -13.70 -5.37 5.76
CA GLY A 30 -14.00 -5.45 4.33
C GLY A 30 -13.59 -4.25 3.49
N PHE A 31 -12.81 -3.31 4.04
CA PHE A 31 -12.41 -2.09 3.32
C PHE A 31 -11.27 -2.34 2.34
N TRP A 32 -11.24 -1.56 1.26
CA TRP A 32 -10.12 -1.53 0.32
C TRP A 32 -9.02 -0.62 0.85
N GLN A 33 -7.77 -1.08 0.75
CA GLN A 33 -6.63 -0.34 1.26
C GLN A 33 -5.34 -0.74 0.55
N PRO A 34 -4.27 0.07 0.67
CA PRO A 34 -2.94 -0.36 0.24
C PRO A 34 -2.39 -1.44 1.17
N VAL A 35 -1.21 -1.96 0.84
CA VAL A 35 -0.47 -2.83 1.76
C VAL A 35 -0.07 -2.02 2.98
N THR A 36 -0.29 -2.57 4.17
CA THR A 36 0.09 -1.90 5.42
C THR A 36 0.42 -2.93 6.49
N GLY A 37 1.31 -2.58 7.40
CA GLY A 37 1.65 -3.42 8.53
C GLY A 37 2.66 -2.81 9.46
N GLY A 38 2.83 -3.41 10.62
CA GLY A 38 3.72 -2.91 11.67
C GLY A 38 5.14 -3.44 11.55
N LEU A 39 6.09 -2.69 12.10
CA LEU A 39 7.46 -3.13 12.22
C LEU A 39 7.56 -4.25 13.25
N GLU A 40 8.37 -5.26 12.94
CA GLU A 40 8.76 -6.27 13.91
C GLU A 40 10.02 -5.82 14.62
N GLU A 41 10.30 -6.42 15.76
CA GLU A 41 11.46 -6.05 16.56
C GLU A 41 12.74 -6.18 15.73
N GLY A 42 13.55 -5.10 15.74
CA GLY A 42 14.81 -5.08 15.02
C GLY A 42 14.71 -4.73 13.54
N GLU A 43 13.50 -4.56 13.00
CA GLU A 43 13.36 -4.20 11.59
C GLU A 43 13.50 -2.70 11.37
N THR A 44 14.15 -2.34 10.25
CA THR A 44 14.04 -0.98 9.73
C THR A 44 12.69 -0.85 9.00
N ARG A 45 12.28 0.39 8.72
CA ARG A 45 11.04 0.62 7.98
C ARG A 45 11.07 -0.02 6.59
N THR A 46 12.20 0.09 5.88
CA THR A 46 12.30 -0.51 4.54
C THR A 46 12.27 -2.04 4.59
N GLU A 47 12.84 -2.64 5.62
CA GLU A 47 12.75 -4.09 5.79
C GLU A 47 11.31 -4.53 6.03
N ALA A 48 10.59 -3.81 6.90
CA ALA A 48 9.18 -4.08 7.16
C ALA A 48 8.34 -3.89 5.90
N LEU A 49 8.62 -2.84 5.13
CA LEU A 49 7.91 -2.56 3.89
C LEU A 49 8.03 -3.73 2.91
N ARG A 50 9.24 -4.22 2.69
CA ARG A 50 9.47 -5.36 1.78
C ARG A 50 8.81 -6.62 2.28
N ARG A 51 8.89 -6.88 3.58
CA ARG A 51 8.28 -8.07 4.20
C ARG A 51 6.75 -8.04 4.04
N GLU A 52 6.12 -6.90 4.34
CA GLU A 52 4.68 -6.78 4.23
C GLU A 52 4.20 -6.92 2.78
N ILE A 53 4.93 -6.34 1.82
CA ILE A 53 4.59 -6.49 0.41
C ILE A 53 4.64 -7.96 0.02
N GLU A 54 5.71 -8.66 0.39
CA GLU A 54 5.83 -10.07 0.04
C GLU A 54 4.76 -10.92 0.72
N GLU A 55 4.50 -10.69 2.00
CA GLU A 55 3.48 -11.45 2.74
C GLU A 55 2.08 -11.26 2.16
N GLU A 56 1.73 -10.02 1.81
CA GLU A 56 0.37 -9.72 1.39
C GLU A 56 0.12 -9.89 -0.11
N THR A 57 1.15 -9.79 -0.94
CA THR A 57 0.99 -9.83 -2.39
C THR A 57 1.85 -10.87 -3.10
N GLY A 58 2.82 -11.45 -2.42
CA GLY A 58 3.77 -12.38 -3.03
C GLY A 58 4.84 -11.71 -3.88
N ILE A 59 4.81 -10.39 -4.02
CA ILE A 59 5.77 -9.67 -4.87
C ILE A 59 7.09 -9.49 -4.13
N LYS A 60 8.19 -9.93 -4.76
CA LYS A 60 9.54 -9.85 -4.19
C LYS A 60 10.42 -8.81 -4.87
N ASN A 61 10.16 -8.50 -6.13
CA ASN A 61 11.02 -7.62 -6.92
C ASN A 61 10.40 -6.24 -7.05
N LEU A 62 11.07 -5.25 -6.47
CA LEU A 62 10.63 -3.87 -6.49
C LEU A 62 11.52 -3.10 -7.44
N ILE A 63 10.93 -2.30 -8.33
CA ILE A 63 11.69 -1.48 -9.29
C ILE A 63 12.18 -0.21 -8.59
N ARG A 64 11.30 0.44 -7.83
CA ARG A 64 11.62 1.72 -7.19
C ARG A 64 10.78 1.89 -5.92
N VAL A 65 11.41 2.47 -4.89
CA VAL A 65 10.73 2.83 -3.65
C VAL A 65 10.85 4.33 -3.47
N ILE A 66 9.72 5.01 -3.37
CA ILE A 66 9.65 6.45 -3.14
C ILE A 66 9.42 6.68 -1.65
N GLU A 67 10.41 7.24 -0.98
CA GLU A 67 10.34 7.54 0.46
C GLU A 67 9.81 8.95 0.68
N GLY A 68 9.37 9.21 1.91
CA GLY A 68 8.93 10.55 2.30
C GLY A 68 7.66 11.00 1.60
N LEU A 69 6.85 10.06 1.12
CA LEU A 69 5.65 10.39 0.38
C LEU A 69 4.60 11.05 1.27
N TYR A 70 4.32 10.44 2.41
CA TYR A 70 3.26 10.89 3.30
C TYR A 70 3.49 10.31 4.69
N TYR A 71 2.96 10.99 5.71
CA TYR A 71 3.05 10.53 7.09
C TYR A 71 1.80 10.96 7.82
N PHE A 72 1.27 10.10 8.66
CA PHE A 72 0.15 10.45 9.52
C PHE A 72 0.17 9.63 10.81
N GLU A 73 -0.59 10.10 11.80
CA GLU A 73 -0.75 9.40 13.06
C GLU A 73 -2.22 9.04 13.24
N PHE A 74 -2.48 7.92 13.88
CA PHE A 74 -3.84 7.49 14.16
C PHE A 74 -3.89 6.74 15.49
N SER A 75 -5.07 6.69 16.11
CA SER A 75 -5.27 5.99 17.40
C SER A 75 -6.05 4.71 17.18
N ASP A 76 -5.45 3.55 17.58
CA ASP A 76 -6.11 2.24 17.46
C ASP A 76 -5.32 1.18 18.26
N PRO A 77 -5.62 0.94 19.53
CA PRO A 77 -6.27 1.83 20.50
C PRO A 77 -5.36 2.95 20.95
N ASN A 78 -4.04 2.80 20.80
CA ASN A 78 -3.04 3.79 21.17
C ASN A 78 -2.55 4.49 19.90
N LEU A 79 -1.78 5.55 20.10
CA LEU A 79 -1.26 6.34 18.99
C LEU A 79 -0.24 5.54 18.18
N ASN A 80 -0.42 5.52 16.86
CA ASN A 80 0.48 4.87 15.90
C ASN A 80 1.02 5.90 14.92
N GLN A 81 2.23 5.63 14.43
CA GLN A 81 2.84 6.44 13.36
C GLN A 81 2.79 5.62 12.06
N GLU A 82 2.32 6.21 10.98
CA GLU A 82 2.28 5.52 9.69
C GLU A 82 3.09 6.27 8.65
N TYR A 83 4.09 5.59 8.09
CA TYR A 83 4.96 6.11 7.02
C TYR A 83 4.53 5.49 5.70
N VAL A 84 4.17 6.33 4.75
CA VAL A 84 3.63 5.89 3.46
C VAL A 84 4.67 6.02 2.37
N TYR A 85 4.82 4.97 1.58
CA TYR A 85 5.78 4.85 0.48
C TYR A 85 5.05 4.60 -0.83
N GLY A 86 5.61 5.11 -1.93
CA GLY A 86 5.20 4.67 -3.26
C GLY A 86 6.16 3.57 -3.70
N VAL A 87 5.63 2.48 -4.25
CA VAL A 87 6.46 1.33 -4.64
C VAL A 87 6.11 0.89 -6.04
N GLU A 88 7.09 0.99 -6.94
CA GLU A 88 6.89 0.56 -8.33
C GLU A 88 7.26 -0.90 -8.52
N VAL A 89 6.38 -1.64 -9.19
CA VAL A 89 6.64 -3.03 -9.57
C VAL A 89 6.43 -3.19 -11.07
N SER A 90 6.94 -4.30 -11.62
CA SER A 90 6.76 -4.60 -13.04
C SER A 90 5.29 -4.94 -13.32
N SER A 91 4.82 -4.57 -14.52
CA SER A 91 3.47 -4.95 -14.97
C SER A 91 3.31 -6.47 -15.13
N THR A 92 4.41 -7.21 -15.11
CA THR A 92 4.39 -8.67 -15.23
C THR A 92 4.31 -9.38 -13.88
N GLU A 93 4.42 -8.64 -12.77
CA GLU A 93 4.32 -9.25 -11.44
C GLU A 93 2.90 -9.79 -11.20
N GLU A 94 2.83 -10.98 -10.63
CA GLU A 94 1.56 -11.60 -10.26
C GLU A 94 1.30 -11.41 -8.78
N VAL A 95 0.05 -11.07 -8.44
CA VAL A 95 -0.37 -10.92 -7.05
C VAL A 95 -0.90 -12.26 -6.57
N VAL A 96 -0.34 -12.74 -5.45
CA VAL A 96 -0.84 -13.94 -4.76
C VAL A 96 -1.18 -13.52 -3.34
N LEU A 97 -2.47 -13.46 -3.04
CA LEU A 97 -2.93 -13.02 -1.73
C LEU A 97 -2.63 -14.05 -0.65
N ASP A 98 -2.42 -13.57 0.58
CA ASP A 98 -2.14 -14.42 1.73
C ASP A 98 -3.36 -15.24 2.17
N GLY A 99 -4.57 -14.78 1.82
CA GLY A 99 -5.82 -15.45 2.20
C GLY A 99 -6.20 -15.31 3.66
N LYS A 100 -5.34 -14.68 4.47
CA LYS A 100 -5.58 -14.51 5.91
C LYS A 100 -6.16 -13.15 6.25
N GLU A 101 -5.80 -12.13 5.48
CA GLU A 101 -6.23 -10.76 5.73
C GLU A 101 -7.02 -10.17 4.59
N HIS A 102 -6.82 -10.65 3.36
CA HIS A 102 -7.41 -10.06 2.17
C HIS A 102 -8.11 -11.11 1.32
N SER A 103 -9.26 -10.74 0.76
CA SER A 103 -10.08 -11.63 -0.07
C SER A 103 -9.95 -11.35 -1.56
N GLU A 104 -9.59 -10.12 -1.93
CA GLU A 104 -9.51 -9.71 -3.33
C GLU A 104 -8.40 -8.69 -3.51
N TYR A 105 -7.95 -8.55 -4.74
CA TYR A 105 -7.09 -7.44 -5.12
C TYR A 105 -7.59 -6.85 -6.44
N ARG A 106 -7.20 -5.61 -6.70
CA ARG A 106 -7.57 -4.94 -7.94
C ARG A 106 -6.49 -3.93 -8.31
N TRP A 107 -6.14 -3.94 -9.59
CA TRP A 107 -5.33 -2.87 -10.17
C TRP A 107 -6.26 -1.81 -10.72
N CYS A 108 -6.12 -0.57 -10.27
CA CYS A 108 -7.05 0.53 -10.60
C CYS A 108 -6.30 1.75 -11.08
N GLY A 109 -6.92 2.48 -12.01
CA GLY A 109 -6.49 3.84 -12.29
C GLY A 109 -6.82 4.74 -11.10
N ILE A 110 -6.32 5.98 -11.14
CA ILE A 110 -6.44 6.91 -10.01
C ILE A 110 -7.90 7.17 -9.60
N LYS A 111 -8.79 7.34 -10.57
CA LYS A 111 -10.18 7.68 -10.26
C LYS A 111 -10.86 6.56 -9.47
N ASP A 112 -10.74 5.33 -9.96
CA ASP A 112 -11.37 4.18 -9.32
C ASP A 112 -10.73 3.90 -7.96
N ALA A 113 -9.41 4.02 -7.86
CA ALA A 113 -8.70 3.81 -6.61
C ALA A 113 -9.19 4.79 -5.53
N LEU A 114 -9.36 6.06 -5.88
CA LEU A 114 -9.86 7.06 -4.93
C LEU A 114 -11.29 6.77 -4.49
N GLN A 115 -12.11 6.19 -5.36
CA GLN A 115 -13.48 5.82 -5.01
C GLN A 115 -13.53 4.60 -4.10
N LEU A 116 -12.63 3.63 -4.30
CA LEU A 116 -12.62 2.39 -3.52
C LEU A 116 -12.03 2.57 -2.13
N LEU A 117 -11.01 3.41 -1.99
CA LEU A 117 -10.36 3.61 -0.70
C LEU A 117 -11.33 4.19 0.32
N HIS A 118 -11.28 3.64 1.53
CA HIS A 118 -12.17 4.08 2.61
C HIS A 118 -11.59 5.25 3.41
N TRP A 119 -10.30 5.18 3.74
CA TRP A 119 -9.69 6.13 4.66
C TRP A 119 -9.18 7.37 3.95
N LYS A 120 -9.42 8.53 4.57
CA LYS A 120 -9.00 9.83 4.03
C LYS A 120 -7.49 9.89 3.82
N GLU A 121 -6.72 9.38 4.77
CA GLU A 121 -5.26 9.43 4.71
C GLU A 121 -4.73 8.62 3.52
N ASN A 122 -5.34 7.49 3.22
CA ASN A 122 -4.97 6.70 2.05
C ASN A 122 -5.22 7.48 0.76
N LYS A 123 -6.35 8.17 0.70
CA LYS A 123 -6.70 8.99 -0.48
C LYS A 123 -5.74 10.15 -0.66
N GLU A 124 -5.39 10.82 0.43
CA GLU A 124 -4.46 11.96 0.36
C GLU A 124 -3.07 11.52 -0.08
N ALA A 125 -2.58 10.41 0.45
CA ALA A 125 -1.29 9.85 0.06
C ALA A 125 -1.29 9.44 -1.42
N LEU A 126 -2.36 8.81 -1.87
CA LEU A 126 -2.50 8.39 -3.27
C LEU A 126 -2.51 9.59 -4.22
N LYS A 127 -3.24 10.63 -3.87
CA LYS A 127 -3.27 11.86 -4.68
C LYS A 127 -1.87 12.46 -4.84
N LYS A 128 -1.12 12.48 -3.73
CA LYS A 128 0.23 13.02 -3.74
C LYS A 128 1.14 12.18 -4.64
N LEU A 129 1.06 10.87 -4.54
CA LEU A 129 1.84 9.97 -5.40
C LEU A 129 1.47 10.18 -6.87
N ASN A 130 0.19 10.23 -7.17
CA ASN A 130 -0.27 10.42 -8.54
C ASN A 130 0.25 11.72 -9.14
N THR A 131 0.29 12.79 -8.35
CA THR A 131 0.84 14.07 -8.78
C THR A 131 2.34 13.94 -9.12
N ILE A 132 3.09 13.22 -8.29
CA ILE A 132 4.52 12.98 -8.52
C ILE A 132 4.74 12.19 -9.82
N LEU A 133 3.93 11.15 -10.04
CA LEU A 133 4.09 10.26 -11.19
C LEU A 133 3.61 10.88 -12.50
N ASP A 134 2.75 11.88 -12.40
CA ASP A 134 2.15 12.54 -13.58
C ASP A 134 3.07 13.58 -14.21
N LYS A 135 4.29 13.73 -13.70
CA LYS A 135 5.27 14.70 -14.23
C LYS A 135 6.23 14.07 -15.22
#